data_fb540732de2f6ca5ff9c81254790abb1
#
_entry.id   fb540732de2f6ca5ff9c81254790abb1
#
_cell.length_a   1.000
_cell.length_b   1.000
_cell.length_c   1.000
_cell.angle_alpha   90.00
_cell.angle_beta   90.00
_cell.angle_gamma   90.00
#
_symmetry.space_group_name_H-M   'P 1'
#
loop_
_entity.id
_entity.type
_entity.pdbx_description
1 polymer ?
#
loop_
_entity_poly.entity_id
_entity_poly.type
_entity_poly.pdbx_seq_one_letter_code
_entity_poly.pdbx_strand_id
1 'polypeptide(L)'
;MIVGINGINIRGEKKKILSSLIALLKEKKFEVYLSEELSKTFNDSKIKLYSENNISKFDFIISFGGDGTLLNTVTSIGRKNIKILGVNVGKLGFLSFDVYDVFEKIIDDIQKNNYTLEKRSLVSLLPVNENINKNFALNEISVVKKDSSSMIKIHCYVDNQFICTYWSDGLIISTPTGSTGYSLSCGGPILTPESKNLLITPISPHNLSLRSIIIPDSAKIKLIIEKQKYNFLVSMDSRSYTFRGEQEFIIKKSNFNINLIQPNNFDFFETLRKKLNWGFDIRN
;
A
#
# COMPACT_ATOMS: atom_id res chain seq x y z
N MET A 1 0.02 -24.08 12.43
CA MET A 1 0.18 -22.65 12.11
C MET A 1 -1.17 -21.99 12.08
N ILE A 2 -1.25 -20.71 12.49
CA ILE A 2 -2.49 -19.92 12.51
C ILE A 2 -2.43 -18.89 11.41
N VAL A 3 -3.44 -18.85 10.54
CA VAL A 3 -3.50 -17.96 9.39
C VAL A 3 -4.78 -17.10 9.39
N GLY A 4 -4.62 -15.80 9.18
CA GLY A 4 -5.72 -14.89 8.90
C GLY A 4 -5.91 -14.72 7.40
N ILE A 5 -7.15 -14.57 6.94
CA ILE A 5 -7.44 -14.21 5.55
C ILE A 5 -8.24 -12.91 5.53
N ASN A 6 -7.73 -11.92 4.84
CA ASN A 6 -8.40 -10.64 4.57
C ASN A 6 -8.80 -10.56 3.10
N GLY A 7 -10.00 -10.05 2.83
CA GLY A 7 -10.51 -9.88 1.48
C GLY A 7 -11.76 -9.01 1.47
N ILE A 8 -12.03 -8.35 0.34
CA ILE A 8 -13.14 -7.42 0.20
C ILE A 8 -13.93 -7.77 -1.06
N ASN A 9 -15.26 -7.73 -0.96
CA ASN A 9 -16.17 -7.89 -2.11
C ASN A 9 -15.95 -9.20 -2.91
N ILE A 10 -15.78 -10.32 -2.22
CA ILE A 10 -15.54 -11.62 -2.83
C ILE A 10 -16.86 -12.25 -3.28
N ARG A 11 -17.09 -12.34 -4.60
CA ARG A 11 -18.32 -12.89 -5.21
C ARG A 11 -17.97 -13.78 -6.40
N GLY A 12 -18.94 -14.60 -6.83
CA GLY A 12 -18.82 -15.42 -8.03
C GLY A 12 -17.63 -16.39 -7.99
N GLU A 13 -16.83 -16.40 -9.05
CA GLU A 13 -15.67 -17.27 -9.20
C GLU A 13 -14.64 -17.08 -8.08
N LYS A 14 -14.40 -15.83 -7.65
CA LYS A 14 -13.47 -15.51 -6.54
C LYS A 14 -13.88 -16.20 -5.24
N LYS A 15 -15.17 -16.38 -4.99
CA LYS A 15 -15.69 -17.12 -3.83
C LYS A 15 -15.34 -18.61 -3.92
N LYS A 16 -15.42 -19.21 -5.10
CA LYS A 16 -15.03 -20.61 -5.33
C LYS A 16 -13.54 -20.81 -5.05
N ILE A 17 -12.70 -19.93 -5.61
CA ILE A 17 -11.25 -19.95 -5.39
C ILE A 17 -10.92 -19.83 -3.89
N LEU A 18 -11.56 -18.89 -3.20
CA LEU A 18 -11.37 -18.72 -1.75
C LEU A 18 -11.81 -19.96 -0.96
N SER A 19 -12.90 -20.61 -1.35
CA SER A 19 -13.36 -21.84 -0.71
C SER A 19 -12.34 -22.97 -0.88
N SER A 20 -11.77 -23.13 -2.09
CA SER A 20 -10.71 -24.11 -2.36
C SER A 20 -9.45 -23.80 -1.56
N LEU A 21 -9.09 -22.52 -1.45
CA LEU A 21 -7.98 -22.06 -0.62
C LEU A 21 -8.17 -22.44 0.86
N ILE A 22 -9.33 -22.15 1.41
CA ILE A 22 -9.65 -22.49 2.81
C ILE A 22 -9.64 -24.00 3.02
N ALA A 23 -10.14 -24.79 2.07
CA ALA A 23 -10.11 -26.25 2.13
C ALA A 23 -8.67 -26.76 2.16
N LEU A 24 -7.82 -26.30 1.26
CA LEU A 24 -6.39 -26.65 1.20
C LEU A 24 -5.66 -26.32 2.52
N LEU A 25 -5.88 -25.11 3.05
CA LEU A 25 -5.26 -24.70 4.31
C LEU A 25 -5.68 -25.62 5.47
N LYS A 26 -6.97 -26.00 5.53
CA LYS A 26 -7.48 -26.93 6.55
C LYS A 26 -6.88 -28.34 6.38
N GLU A 27 -6.77 -28.85 5.15
CA GLU A 27 -6.13 -30.11 4.82
C GLU A 27 -4.66 -30.15 5.31
N LYS A 28 -3.95 -29.05 5.07
CA LYS A 28 -2.56 -28.86 5.54
C LYS A 28 -2.46 -28.46 7.03
N LYS A 29 -3.56 -28.63 7.79
CA LYS A 29 -3.64 -28.44 9.26
C LYS A 29 -3.38 -26.99 9.73
N PHE A 30 -3.72 -25.99 8.91
CA PHE A 30 -3.75 -24.61 9.37
C PHE A 30 -5.03 -24.31 10.14
N GLU A 31 -4.92 -23.53 11.19
CA GLU A 31 -6.05 -22.91 11.86
C GLU A 31 -6.39 -21.61 11.15
N VAL A 32 -7.56 -21.55 10.47
CA VAL A 32 -7.94 -20.47 9.57
C VAL A 32 -8.92 -19.54 10.24
N TYR A 33 -8.64 -18.24 10.15
CA TYR A 33 -9.50 -17.14 10.58
C TYR A 33 -9.81 -16.21 9.41
N LEU A 34 -11.03 -15.72 9.33
CA LEU A 34 -11.42 -14.72 8.32
C LEU A 34 -11.60 -13.35 8.96
N SER A 35 -11.34 -12.29 8.20
CA SER A 35 -11.75 -10.94 8.61
C SER A 35 -13.28 -10.87 8.69
N GLU A 36 -13.79 -9.99 9.57
CA GLU A 36 -15.23 -9.81 9.73
C GLU A 36 -15.91 -9.46 8.39
N GLU A 37 -15.27 -8.62 7.58
CA GLU A 37 -15.80 -8.25 6.28
C GLU A 37 -15.86 -9.44 5.31
N LEU A 38 -14.80 -10.25 5.29
CA LEU A 38 -14.74 -11.43 4.43
C LEU A 38 -15.73 -12.52 4.88
N SER A 39 -15.97 -12.67 6.17
CA SER A 39 -16.89 -13.67 6.72
C SER A 39 -18.33 -13.47 6.24
N LYS A 40 -18.74 -12.24 5.97
CA LYS A 40 -20.08 -11.92 5.40
C LYS A 40 -20.31 -12.59 4.04
N THR A 41 -19.25 -13.03 3.36
CA THR A 41 -19.31 -13.79 2.11
C THR A 41 -19.76 -15.25 2.33
N PHE A 42 -19.59 -15.77 3.56
CA PHE A 42 -19.91 -17.15 3.92
C PHE A 42 -20.98 -17.16 5.01
N ASN A 43 -22.10 -17.86 4.75
CA ASN A 43 -23.14 -18.09 5.76
C ASN A 43 -22.79 -19.32 6.62
N ASP A 44 -21.60 -19.35 7.21
CA ASP A 44 -21.11 -20.47 8.04
C ASP A 44 -20.70 -19.97 9.42
N SER A 45 -21.51 -20.33 10.43
CA SER A 45 -21.28 -19.96 11.83
C SER A 45 -20.03 -20.63 12.47
N LYS A 46 -19.45 -21.64 11.80
CA LYS A 46 -18.24 -22.34 12.26
C LYS A 46 -16.93 -21.62 11.85
N ILE A 47 -17.02 -20.55 11.08
CA ILE A 47 -15.86 -19.79 10.66
C ILE A 47 -15.34 -18.96 11.84
N LYS A 48 -14.07 -19.14 12.18
CA LYS A 48 -13.40 -18.33 13.19
C LYS A 48 -13.12 -16.95 12.63
N LEU A 49 -13.48 -15.91 13.39
CA LEU A 49 -13.26 -14.51 13.01
C LEU A 49 -12.02 -13.95 13.70
N TYR A 50 -11.35 -13.05 13.01
CA TYR A 50 -10.32 -12.24 13.65
C TYR A 50 -10.69 -10.76 13.72
N SER A 51 -10.18 -10.12 14.75
CA SER A 51 -10.27 -8.69 14.98
C SER A 51 -8.87 -8.12 15.22
N GLU A 52 -8.76 -6.81 15.31
CA GLU A 52 -7.48 -6.15 15.64
C GLU A 52 -6.89 -6.66 16.97
N ASN A 53 -7.70 -7.14 17.90
CA ASN A 53 -7.26 -7.61 19.21
C ASN A 53 -6.56 -8.98 19.18
N ASN A 54 -6.93 -9.85 18.24
CA ASN A 54 -6.37 -11.20 18.16
C ASN A 54 -5.40 -11.42 16.98
N ILE A 55 -5.23 -10.42 16.14
CA ILE A 55 -4.40 -10.48 14.93
C ILE A 55 -2.94 -10.84 15.23
N SER A 56 -2.43 -10.53 16.43
CA SER A 56 -1.06 -10.84 16.84
C SER A 56 -0.77 -12.34 17.01
N LYS A 57 -1.79 -13.19 16.99
CA LYS A 57 -1.66 -14.66 17.11
C LYS A 57 -1.28 -15.32 15.79
N PHE A 58 -1.38 -14.61 14.67
CA PHE A 58 -1.18 -15.20 13.35
C PHE A 58 0.29 -15.32 12.99
N ASP A 59 0.65 -16.47 12.43
CA ASP A 59 1.95 -16.68 11.82
C ASP A 59 2.10 -15.82 10.55
N PHE A 60 1.00 -15.67 9.81
CA PHE A 60 0.89 -14.74 8.66
C PHE A 60 -0.57 -14.45 8.33
N ILE A 61 -0.77 -13.43 7.48
CA ILE A 61 -2.09 -13.08 6.93
C ILE A 61 -2.04 -13.16 5.41
N ILE A 62 -3.04 -13.80 4.84
CA ILE A 62 -3.28 -13.80 3.39
C ILE A 62 -4.14 -12.59 3.04
N SER A 63 -3.63 -11.72 2.20
CA SER A 63 -4.39 -10.66 1.55
C SER A 63 -4.95 -11.18 0.24
N PHE A 64 -6.23 -11.60 0.24
CA PHE A 64 -6.91 -12.21 -0.89
C PHE A 64 -7.62 -11.17 -1.74
N GLY A 65 -6.99 -10.74 -2.82
CA GLY A 65 -7.47 -9.67 -3.70
C GLY A 65 -6.33 -8.98 -4.43
N GLY A 66 -6.56 -7.78 -4.97
CA GLY A 66 -5.53 -6.97 -5.61
C GLY A 66 -4.74 -6.10 -4.62
N ASP A 67 -3.90 -5.20 -5.16
CA ASP A 67 -3.04 -4.30 -4.36
C ASP A 67 -3.85 -3.46 -3.36
N GLY A 68 -5.05 -2.98 -3.72
CA GLY A 68 -5.94 -2.26 -2.79
C GLY A 68 -6.36 -3.08 -1.57
N THR A 69 -6.57 -4.39 -1.73
CA THR A 69 -6.86 -5.29 -0.60
C THR A 69 -5.64 -5.44 0.30
N LEU A 70 -4.45 -5.46 -0.29
CA LEU A 70 -3.21 -5.52 0.46
C LEU A 70 -2.97 -4.24 1.27
N LEU A 71 -3.21 -3.06 0.72
CA LEU A 71 -3.16 -1.79 1.45
C LEU A 71 -4.11 -1.78 2.65
N ASN A 72 -5.30 -2.34 2.49
CA ASN A 72 -6.26 -2.52 3.59
C ASN A 72 -5.75 -3.49 4.66
N THR A 73 -5.13 -4.60 4.23
CA THR A 73 -4.52 -5.58 5.14
C THR A 73 -3.40 -4.94 5.95
N VAL A 74 -2.52 -4.16 5.32
CA VAL A 74 -1.47 -3.38 5.99
C VAL A 74 -2.07 -2.41 7.02
N THR A 75 -3.13 -1.74 6.66
CA THR A 75 -3.84 -0.81 7.57
C THR A 75 -4.41 -1.54 8.80
N SER A 76 -4.96 -2.74 8.62
CA SER A 76 -5.53 -3.56 9.71
C SER A 76 -4.43 -4.11 10.64
N ILE A 77 -3.31 -4.54 10.08
CA ILE A 77 -2.16 -5.06 10.85
C ILE A 77 -1.50 -3.91 11.64
N GLY A 78 -1.35 -2.77 11.01
CA GLY A 78 -0.68 -1.62 11.61
C GLY A 78 0.77 -1.92 11.98
N ARG A 79 1.16 -1.63 13.23
CA ARG A 79 2.53 -1.80 13.74
C ARG A 79 2.87 -3.23 14.17
N LYS A 80 1.95 -4.16 14.04
CA LYS A 80 2.19 -5.55 14.42
C LYS A 80 3.10 -6.22 13.40
N ASN A 81 4.11 -6.91 13.88
CA ASN A 81 5.11 -7.58 13.02
C ASN A 81 4.56 -8.92 12.49
N ILE A 82 3.57 -8.85 11.60
CA ILE A 82 2.95 -10.02 10.97
C ILE A 82 3.33 -10.05 9.50
N LYS A 83 3.66 -11.24 9.01
CA LYS A 83 3.97 -11.47 7.61
C LYS A 83 2.69 -11.42 6.78
N ILE A 84 2.76 -10.87 5.58
CA ILE A 84 1.62 -10.79 4.65
C ILE A 84 1.97 -11.60 3.40
N LEU A 85 1.05 -12.46 2.99
CA LEU A 85 1.06 -13.13 1.70
C LEU A 85 0.03 -12.44 0.80
N GLY A 86 0.46 -11.75 -0.25
CA GLY A 86 -0.41 -11.13 -1.22
C GLY A 86 -0.86 -12.14 -2.28
N VAL A 87 -2.15 -12.41 -2.38
CA VAL A 87 -2.74 -13.37 -3.32
C VAL A 87 -3.73 -12.67 -4.22
N ASN A 88 -3.40 -12.57 -5.52
CA ASN A 88 -4.23 -11.90 -6.50
C ASN A 88 -5.26 -12.85 -7.12
N VAL A 89 -6.49 -12.38 -7.22
CA VAL A 89 -7.61 -13.08 -7.86
C VAL A 89 -8.24 -12.25 -8.97
N GLY A 90 -7.43 -11.50 -9.69
CA GLY A 90 -7.88 -10.60 -10.75
C GLY A 90 -6.73 -10.14 -11.64
N LYS A 91 -6.68 -8.84 -11.96
CA LYS A 91 -5.57 -8.29 -12.73
C LYS A 91 -4.31 -8.26 -11.87
N LEU A 92 -3.20 -8.76 -12.40
CA LEU A 92 -1.89 -8.80 -11.74
C LEU A 92 -1.57 -7.47 -11.03
N GLY A 93 -1.14 -7.55 -9.77
CA GLY A 93 -0.68 -6.42 -8.96
C GLY A 93 0.85 -6.32 -8.91
N PHE A 94 1.37 -5.32 -8.21
CA PHE A 94 2.80 -5.20 -7.88
C PHE A 94 3.13 -5.82 -6.51
N LEU A 95 2.11 -6.08 -5.70
CA LEU A 95 2.26 -6.52 -4.31
C LEU A 95 1.73 -7.93 -4.06
N SER A 96 1.18 -8.56 -5.08
CA SER A 96 0.53 -9.86 -4.98
C SER A 96 0.80 -10.69 -6.24
N PHE A 97 0.87 -12.00 -6.08
CA PHE A 97 1.07 -12.93 -7.18
C PHE A 97 -0.22 -13.67 -7.53
N ASP A 98 -0.28 -14.23 -8.74
CA ASP A 98 -1.46 -14.89 -9.26
C ASP A 98 -1.70 -16.23 -8.55
N VAL A 99 -2.97 -16.51 -8.23
CA VAL A 99 -3.39 -17.70 -7.46
C VAL A 99 -3.25 -18.97 -8.26
N TYR A 100 -3.46 -18.92 -9.58
CA TYR A 100 -3.83 -20.09 -10.37
C TYR A 100 -2.73 -21.14 -10.50
N ASP A 101 -1.45 -20.75 -10.47
CA ASP A 101 -0.37 -21.68 -10.83
C ASP A 101 0.56 -22.09 -9.67
N VAL A 102 0.45 -21.45 -8.49
CA VAL A 102 1.53 -21.54 -7.49
C VAL A 102 1.06 -21.72 -6.05
N PHE A 103 -0.28 -21.66 -5.79
CA PHE A 103 -0.77 -21.50 -4.42
C PHE A 103 -0.42 -22.69 -3.50
N GLU A 104 -0.64 -23.93 -3.96
CA GLU A 104 -0.31 -25.12 -3.15
C GLU A 104 1.18 -25.17 -2.83
N LYS A 105 2.02 -24.93 -3.84
CA LYS A 105 3.47 -24.88 -3.68
C LYS A 105 3.91 -23.84 -2.66
N ILE A 106 3.33 -22.63 -2.69
CA ILE A 106 3.75 -21.59 -1.75
C ILE A 106 3.31 -21.89 -0.32
N ILE A 107 2.18 -22.56 -0.11
CA ILE A 107 1.76 -23.02 1.21
C ILE A 107 2.70 -24.09 1.73
N ASP A 108 3.15 -25.03 0.90
CA ASP A 108 4.17 -26.01 1.25
C ASP A 108 5.52 -25.36 1.57
N ASP A 109 5.92 -24.38 0.78
CA ASP A 109 7.13 -23.60 1.01
C ASP A 109 7.05 -22.82 2.34
N ILE A 110 5.88 -22.25 2.66
CA ILE A 110 5.66 -21.56 3.96
C ILE A 110 5.80 -22.55 5.12
N GLN A 111 5.23 -23.75 5.02
CA GLN A 111 5.36 -24.77 6.07
C GLN A 111 6.82 -25.23 6.28
N LYS A 112 7.60 -25.24 5.20
CA LYS A 112 9.02 -25.60 5.22
C LYS A 112 9.95 -24.40 5.52
N ASN A 113 9.40 -23.20 5.75
CA ASN A 113 10.13 -21.94 5.85
C ASN A 113 11.02 -21.65 4.61
N ASN A 114 10.61 -22.09 3.43
CA ASN A 114 11.31 -21.94 2.16
C ASN A 114 10.75 -20.77 1.34
N TYR A 115 10.83 -19.53 1.88
CA TYR A 115 10.38 -18.31 1.24
C TYR A 115 11.28 -17.13 1.63
N THR A 116 11.25 -16.07 0.87
CA THR A 116 11.93 -14.83 1.21
C THR A 116 10.97 -13.85 1.89
N LEU A 117 11.51 -13.00 2.78
CA LEU A 117 10.78 -11.89 3.38
C LEU A 117 11.27 -10.58 2.80
N GLU A 118 10.40 -9.94 2.04
CA GLU A 118 10.64 -8.62 1.50
C GLU A 118 10.12 -7.56 2.45
N LYS A 119 11.04 -6.72 2.96
CA LYS A 119 10.69 -5.61 3.85
C LYS A 119 10.27 -4.39 3.04
N ARG A 120 9.07 -3.89 3.29
CA ARG A 120 8.54 -2.67 2.68
C ARG A 120 8.51 -1.54 3.69
N SER A 121 9.15 -0.43 3.37
CA SER A 121 9.10 0.80 4.16
C SER A 121 7.75 1.49 4.00
N LEU A 122 7.38 2.28 5.02
CA LEU A 122 6.18 3.09 5.02
C LEU A 122 6.56 4.55 5.31
N VAL A 123 5.66 5.47 5.00
CA VAL A 123 5.72 6.87 5.42
C VAL A 123 4.69 7.15 6.49
N SER A 124 5.00 8.09 7.39
CA SER A 124 4.11 8.53 8.46
C SER A 124 3.89 10.03 8.41
N LEU A 125 2.66 10.45 8.73
CA LEU A 125 2.23 11.85 8.83
C LEU A 125 2.25 12.33 10.28
N LEU A 126 2.74 13.54 10.52
CA LEU A 126 2.74 14.24 11.81
C LEU A 126 2.36 15.72 11.61
N PRO A 127 1.76 16.41 12.60
CA PRO A 127 1.17 15.84 13.79
C PRO A 127 -0.04 14.98 13.47
N VAL A 128 -0.38 14.08 14.37
CA VAL A 128 -1.62 13.29 14.31
C VAL A 128 -2.68 14.08 15.07
N ASN A 129 -3.77 14.41 14.43
CA ASN A 129 -4.95 14.91 15.13
C ASN A 129 -5.86 13.74 15.56
N GLU A 130 -6.82 14.00 16.45
CA GLU A 130 -7.68 12.98 17.04
C GLU A 130 -8.46 12.13 16.02
N ASN A 131 -8.64 12.65 14.80
CA ASN A 131 -9.37 11.96 13.73
C ASN A 131 -8.50 11.00 12.89
N ILE A 132 -7.17 11.00 13.08
CA ILE A 132 -6.25 10.17 12.32
C ILE A 132 -5.71 9.03 13.19
N ASN A 133 -6.42 7.93 13.25
CA ASN A 133 -6.04 6.77 14.08
C ASN A 133 -4.82 5.99 13.52
N LYS A 134 -4.62 5.99 12.21
CA LYS A 134 -3.54 5.26 11.52
C LYS A 134 -2.83 6.20 10.56
N ASN A 135 -1.80 6.87 11.07
CA ASN A 135 -1.08 7.97 10.42
C ASN A 135 0.07 7.51 9.50
N PHE A 136 -0.07 6.39 8.83
CA PHE A 136 0.95 5.82 7.96
C PHE A 136 0.38 5.38 6.62
N ALA A 137 1.25 5.24 5.61
CA ALA A 137 0.92 4.73 4.29
C ALA A 137 2.03 3.81 3.79
N LEU A 138 1.66 2.75 3.05
CA LEU A 138 2.58 1.85 2.37
C LEU A 138 3.01 2.46 1.02
N ASN A 139 2.07 3.02 0.27
CA ASN A 139 2.36 3.66 -1.01
C ASN A 139 2.74 5.12 -0.86
N GLU A 140 1.80 5.96 -0.46
CA GLU A 140 2.02 7.40 -0.44
C GLU A 140 1.12 8.14 0.56
N ILE A 141 1.58 9.34 0.92
CA ILE A 141 0.78 10.40 1.50
C ILE A 141 0.62 11.49 0.44
N SER A 142 -0.61 11.84 0.12
CA SER A 142 -0.90 12.90 -0.85
C SER A 142 -1.70 14.04 -0.23
N VAL A 143 -1.38 15.26 -0.63
CA VAL A 143 -2.14 16.47 -0.33
C VAL A 143 -2.75 16.95 -1.64
N VAL A 144 -4.09 16.97 -1.75
CA VAL A 144 -4.79 17.23 -3.02
C VAL A 144 -5.92 18.23 -2.80
N LYS A 145 -6.10 19.16 -3.72
CA LYS A 145 -7.29 20.03 -3.73
C LYS A 145 -8.57 19.19 -3.77
N LYS A 146 -9.59 19.61 -3.05
CA LYS A 146 -10.89 18.93 -3.07
C LYS A 146 -11.80 19.45 -4.18
N ASP A 147 -11.76 20.74 -4.42
CA ASP A 147 -12.62 21.43 -5.38
C ASP A 147 -11.84 21.79 -6.67
N SER A 148 -12.52 21.86 -7.81
CA SER A 148 -11.90 21.97 -9.12
C SER A 148 -11.37 23.36 -9.47
N SER A 149 -11.74 24.41 -8.70
CA SER A 149 -11.62 25.80 -9.15
C SER A 149 -10.26 26.47 -8.92
N SER A 150 -9.43 25.99 -8.01
CA SER A 150 -8.12 26.61 -7.74
C SER A 150 -7.06 25.62 -7.33
N MET A 151 -5.83 25.85 -7.78
CA MET A 151 -4.67 25.12 -7.31
C MET A 151 -4.36 25.46 -5.85
N ILE A 152 -3.70 24.55 -5.17
CA ILE A 152 -3.20 24.80 -3.80
C ILE A 152 -1.72 25.18 -3.84
N LYS A 153 -1.31 25.97 -2.86
CA LYS A 153 0.09 26.34 -2.68
C LYS A 153 0.64 25.58 -1.47
N ILE A 154 1.70 24.83 -1.71
CA ILE A 154 2.37 23.99 -0.72
C ILE A 154 3.85 24.37 -0.69
N HIS A 155 4.30 24.97 0.42
CA HIS A 155 5.72 25.17 0.67
C HIS A 155 6.33 23.85 1.13
N CYS A 156 7.36 23.38 0.45
CA CYS A 156 8.03 22.13 0.73
C CYS A 156 9.45 22.37 1.24
N TYR A 157 9.76 21.73 2.33
CA TYR A 157 11.09 21.72 2.94
C TYR A 157 11.57 20.27 3.15
N VAL A 158 12.84 20.02 2.90
CA VAL A 158 13.52 18.75 3.20
C VAL A 158 14.63 19.04 4.19
N ASP A 159 14.61 18.41 5.35
CA ASP A 159 15.54 18.63 6.47
C ASP A 159 15.73 20.13 6.80
N ASN A 160 14.61 20.88 6.86
CA ASN A 160 14.51 22.32 7.06
C ASN A 160 15.03 23.19 5.90
N GLN A 161 15.53 22.61 4.83
CA GLN A 161 15.93 23.36 3.63
C GLN A 161 14.71 23.56 2.72
N PHE A 162 14.44 24.82 2.36
CA PHE A 162 13.35 25.15 1.43
C PHE A 162 13.68 24.64 0.04
N ILE A 163 12.76 23.82 -0.53
CA ILE A 163 12.88 23.31 -1.90
C ILE A 163 12.21 24.26 -2.88
N CYS A 164 10.90 24.40 -2.75
CA CYS A 164 10.09 25.32 -3.55
C CYS A 164 8.69 25.45 -2.99
N THR A 165 7.91 26.35 -3.58
CA THR A 165 6.45 26.40 -3.41
C THR A 165 5.80 25.71 -4.60
N TYR A 166 5.15 24.58 -4.35
CA TYR A 166 4.33 23.90 -5.34
C TYR A 166 2.99 24.63 -5.47
N TRP A 167 2.76 25.24 -6.60
CA TRP A 167 1.44 25.70 -7.01
C TRP A 167 0.88 24.67 -7.98
N SER A 168 -0.03 23.82 -7.51
CA SER A 168 -0.41 22.57 -8.19
C SER A 168 -1.79 22.09 -7.75
N ASP A 169 -2.29 21.03 -8.37
CA ASP A 169 -3.48 20.32 -7.90
C ASP A 169 -3.20 19.53 -6.63
N GLY A 170 -1.94 19.21 -6.37
CA GLY A 170 -1.51 18.53 -5.17
C GLY A 170 -0.04 18.14 -5.19
N LEU A 171 0.36 17.42 -4.14
CA LEU A 171 1.70 16.90 -3.95
C LEU A 171 1.62 15.49 -3.35
N ILE A 172 2.44 14.59 -3.87
CA ILE A 172 2.55 13.20 -3.43
C ILE A 172 3.92 12.98 -2.80
N ILE A 173 3.93 12.39 -1.61
CA ILE A 173 5.16 11.87 -0.97
C ILE A 173 5.04 10.35 -0.95
N SER A 174 5.85 9.68 -1.79
CA SER A 174 5.74 8.25 -2.04
C SER A 174 6.94 7.46 -1.54
N THR A 175 6.68 6.24 -1.12
CA THR A 175 7.69 5.20 -0.85
C THR A 175 8.14 4.56 -2.17
N PRO A 176 9.18 3.72 -2.18
CA PRO A 176 9.52 2.89 -3.33
C PRO A 176 8.35 2.00 -3.78
N THR A 177 7.59 1.45 -2.83
CA THR A 177 6.38 0.66 -3.13
C THR A 177 5.35 1.50 -3.90
N GLY A 178 5.07 2.71 -3.45
CA GLY A 178 4.13 3.64 -4.07
C GLY A 178 4.63 4.28 -5.36
N SER A 179 5.92 4.10 -5.73
CA SER A 179 6.46 4.61 -6.99
C SER A 179 5.73 4.04 -8.22
N THR A 180 5.12 2.87 -8.08
CA THR A 180 4.26 2.24 -9.10
C THR A 180 2.77 2.51 -8.91
N GLY A 181 2.40 3.35 -7.91
CA GLY A 181 1.03 3.79 -7.60
C GLY A 181 0.69 5.15 -8.19
N TYR A 182 0.12 6.05 -7.37
CA TYR A 182 -0.34 7.36 -7.82
C TYR A 182 0.81 8.25 -8.34
N SER A 183 2.01 8.11 -7.75
CA SER A 183 3.21 8.82 -8.21
C SER A 183 3.53 8.52 -9.68
N LEU A 184 3.41 7.26 -10.11
CA LEU A 184 3.64 6.87 -11.51
C LEU A 184 2.67 7.59 -12.46
N SER A 185 1.39 7.66 -12.10
CA SER A 185 0.36 8.35 -12.91
C SER A 185 0.62 9.85 -13.04
N CYS A 186 1.38 10.43 -12.10
CA CYS A 186 1.80 11.84 -12.13
C CYS A 186 3.22 12.05 -12.71
N GLY A 187 3.77 11.04 -13.38
CA GLY A 187 5.09 11.13 -14.03
C GLY A 187 6.27 10.94 -13.07
N GLY A 188 6.05 10.35 -11.90
CA GLY A 188 7.12 9.95 -10.98
C GLY A 188 7.93 8.78 -11.54
N PRO A 189 9.23 8.68 -11.21
CA PRO A 189 10.07 7.54 -11.59
C PRO A 189 9.70 6.28 -10.82
N ILE A 190 9.98 5.13 -11.42
CA ILE A 190 9.86 3.83 -10.76
C ILE A 190 11.11 3.58 -9.92
N LEU A 191 10.92 3.20 -8.66
CA LEU A 191 11.97 2.75 -7.75
C LEU A 191 11.84 1.25 -7.49
N THR A 192 12.96 0.56 -7.37
CA THR A 192 12.97 -0.82 -6.89
C THR A 192 12.55 -0.87 -5.42
N PRO A 193 11.89 -1.93 -4.98
CA PRO A 193 11.34 -2.04 -3.62
C PRO A 193 12.36 -1.82 -2.49
N GLU A 194 13.62 -2.20 -2.72
CA GLU A 194 14.72 -2.11 -1.75
C GLU A 194 15.35 -0.71 -1.66
N SER A 195 14.95 0.20 -2.55
CA SER A 195 15.47 1.58 -2.56
C SER A 195 15.24 2.26 -1.22
N LYS A 196 16.29 2.93 -0.72
CA LYS A 196 16.22 3.73 0.52
C LYS A 196 15.94 5.19 0.20
N ASN A 197 14.88 5.43 -0.55
CA ASN A 197 14.50 6.75 -1.03
C ASN A 197 13.02 7.03 -0.82
N LEU A 198 12.65 8.30 -0.86
CA LEU A 198 11.28 8.80 -0.99
C LEU A 198 11.19 9.63 -2.26
N LEU A 199 9.97 9.71 -2.81
CA LEU A 199 9.66 10.54 -3.96
C LEU A 199 8.79 11.72 -3.52
N ILE A 200 9.07 12.89 -4.07
CA ILE A 200 8.20 14.07 -4.02
C ILE A 200 7.72 14.30 -5.44
N THR A 201 6.44 14.07 -5.73
CA THR A 201 5.86 14.15 -7.06
C THR A 201 4.71 15.16 -7.09
N PRO A 202 4.82 16.26 -7.85
CA PRO A 202 3.73 17.22 -7.99
C PRO A 202 2.61 16.67 -8.86
N ILE A 203 1.37 17.05 -8.55
CA ILE A 203 0.18 16.74 -9.35
C ILE A 203 -0.18 17.96 -10.17
N SER A 204 -0.09 17.87 -11.48
CA SER A 204 -0.44 18.95 -12.42
C SER A 204 0.08 20.33 -11.99
N PRO A 205 1.40 20.51 -11.81
CA PRO A 205 1.94 21.79 -11.35
C PRO A 205 1.77 22.89 -12.40
N HIS A 206 1.52 24.12 -11.94
CA HIS A 206 1.46 25.28 -12.81
C HIS A 206 2.81 25.59 -13.47
N ASN A 207 3.89 25.43 -12.71
CA ASN A 207 5.25 25.64 -13.21
C ASN A 207 5.74 24.40 -13.97
N LEU A 208 5.96 24.57 -15.29
CA LEU A 208 6.37 23.49 -16.20
C LEU A 208 7.79 22.96 -15.96
N SER A 209 8.62 23.66 -15.20
CA SER A 209 9.98 23.20 -14.84
C SER A 209 10.01 22.22 -13.70
N LEU A 210 8.93 22.13 -12.89
CA LEU A 210 8.87 21.20 -11.78
C LEU A 210 8.87 19.73 -12.24
N ARG A 211 9.66 18.92 -11.57
CA ARG A 211 9.77 17.48 -11.79
C ARG A 211 9.72 16.76 -10.45
N SER A 212 9.47 15.46 -10.48
CA SER A 212 9.61 14.62 -9.31
C SER A 212 11.04 14.62 -8.81
N ILE A 213 11.21 14.62 -7.49
CA ILE A 213 12.52 14.60 -6.82
C ILE A 213 12.63 13.32 -6.02
N ILE A 214 13.79 12.67 -6.11
CA ILE A 214 14.18 11.53 -5.27
C ILE A 214 15.03 12.07 -4.13
N ILE A 215 14.69 11.72 -2.91
CA ILE A 215 15.42 12.09 -1.69
C ILE A 215 15.72 10.85 -0.83
N PRO A 216 16.72 10.88 0.07
CA PRO A 216 16.95 9.80 1.02
C PRO A 216 15.72 9.54 1.90
N ASP A 217 15.44 8.29 2.24
CA ASP A 217 14.30 7.93 3.10
C ASP A 217 14.50 8.33 4.57
N SER A 218 15.72 8.73 4.95
CA SER A 218 16.04 9.32 6.26
C SER A 218 15.59 10.78 6.41
N ALA A 219 15.28 11.45 5.31
CA ALA A 219 14.90 12.86 5.30
C ALA A 219 13.51 13.08 5.93
N LYS A 220 13.34 14.27 6.51
CA LYS A 220 12.07 14.79 7.01
C LYS A 220 11.52 15.81 6.02
N ILE A 221 10.32 15.57 5.53
CA ILE A 221 9.63 16.47 4.60
C ILE A 221 8.62 17.27 5.40
N LYS A 222 8.77 18.60 5.40
CA LYS A 222 7.79 19.50 5.99
C LYS A 222 7.01 20.18 4.87
N LEU A 223 5.69 20.09 4.95
CA LEU A 223 4.74 20.73 4.04
C LEU A 223 3.95 21.78 4.80
N ILE A 224 3.98 23.03 4.33
CA ILE A 224 3.13 24.10 4.84
C ILE A 224 2.15 24.45 3.72
N ILE A 225 0.88 24.19 3.97
CA ILE A 225 -0.21 24.53 3.06
C ILE A 225 -0.67 25.93 3.40
N GLU A 226 -0.54 26.88 2.48
CA GLU A 226 -1.04 28.25 2.68
C GLU A 226 -2.53 28.23 3.01
N LYS A 227 -2.98 29.26 3.71
CA LYS A 227 -4.41 29.42 4.05
C LYS A 227 -5.28 29.28 2.81
N GLN A 228 -6.08 28.22 2.77
CA GLN A 228 -6.99 27.94 1.67
C GLN A 228 -8.42 28.39 1.99
N LYS A 229 -9.10 28.97 0.99
CA LYS A 229 -10.52 29.28 1.05
C LYS A 229 -11.37 28.01 1.02
N TYR A 230 -10.92 27.01 0.29
CA TYR A 230 -11.60 25.71 0.06
C TYR A 230 -10.93 24.60 0.86
N ASN A 231 -11.65 23.51 0.99
CA ASN A 231 -11.13 22.30 1.61
C ASN A 231 -10.10 21.61 0.70
N PHE A 232 -9.16 20.91 1.32
CA PHE A 232 -8.26 19.99 0.64
C PHE A 232 -8.24 18.64 1.35
N LEU A 233 -7.73 17.62 0.67
CA LEU A 233 -7.65 16.27 1.16
C LEU A 233 -6.19 15.93 1.48
N VAL A 234 -6.00 15.28 2.62
CA VAL A 234 -4.77 14.55 2.92
C VAL A 234 -5.10 13.07 2.94
N SER A 235 -4.49 12.32 2.02
CA SER A 235 -4.75 10.89 1.88
C SER A 235 -3.52 10.08 2.25
N MET A 236 -3.75 8.97 2.93
CA MET A 236 -2.75 7.95 3.26
C MET A 236 -3.20 6.63 2.64
N ASP A 237 -2.60 6.25 1.52
CA ASP A 237 -3.12 5.21 0.64
C ASP A 237 -4.61 5.49 0.29
N SER A 238 -5.53 4.58 0.61
CA SER A 238 -6.96 4.73 0.34
C SER A 238 -7.75 5.55 1.38
N ARG A 239 -7.11 6.04 2.45
CA ARG A 239 -7.78 6.77 3.55
C ARG A 239 -7.61 8.26 3.40
N SER A 240 -8.70 8.99 3.19
CA SER A 240 -8.69 10.44 2.95
C SER A 240 -9.31 11.20 4.11
N TYR A 241 -8.69 12.30 4.49
CA TYR A 241 -9.13 13.22 5.54
C TYR A 241 -9.26 14.62 4.96
N THR A 242 -10.33 15.32 5.32
CA THR A 242 -10.59 16.68 4.85
C THR A 242 -10.01 17.70 5.83
N PHE A 243 -9.24 18.65 5.30
CA PHE A 243 -8.67 19.78 6.03
C PHE A 243 -9.11 21.11 5.41
N ARG A 244 -8.98 22.19 6.20
CA ARG A 244 -9.28 23.57 5.78
C ARG A 244 -8.31 24.54 6.45
N GLY A 245 -8.10 25.67 5.82
CA GLY A 245 -7.22 26.72 6.33
C GLY A 245 -5.75 26.43 6.11
N GLU A 246 -4.91 27.03 6.94
CA GLU A 246 -3.48 26.78 6.93
C GLU A 246 -3.18 25.50 7.73
N GLN A 247 -2.28 24.68 7.21
CA GLN A 247 -1.87 23.43 7.86
C GLN A 247 -0.37 23.20 7.70
N GLU A 248 0.25 22.63 8.71
CA GLU A 248 1.62 22.14 8.66
C GLU A 248 1.65 20.63 8.88
N PHE A 249 2.36 19.91 8.02
CA PHE A 249 2.56 18.47 8.13
C PHE A 249 4.03 18.13 8.02
N ILE A 250 4.46 17.14 8.80
CA ILE A 250 5.76 16.51 8.67
C ILE A 250 5.55 15.09 8.21
N ILE A 251 6.18 14.74 7.09
CA ILE A 251 6.17 13.39 6.52
C ILE A 251 7.58 12.81 6.63
N LYS A 252 7.68 11.61 7.15
CA LYS A 252 8.94 10.89 7.30
C LYS A 252 8.73 9.40 7.19
N LYS A 253 9.80 8.64 6.99
CA LYS A 253 9.78 7.19 7.08
C LYS A 253 9.20 6.73 8.41
N SER A 254 8.33 5.74 8.37
CA SER A 254 7.80 5.10 9.57
C SER A 254 8.89 4.36 10.34
N ASN A 255 8.70 4.20 11.63
CA ASN A 255 9.60 3.43 12.49
C ASN A 255 9.33 1.92 12.49
N PHE A 256 8.51 1.44 11.56
CA PHE A 256 8.22 0.03 11.34
C PHE A 256 8.14 -0.26 9.84
N ASN A 257 8.27 -1.53 9.48
CA ASN A 257 8.16 -2.03 8.11
C ASN A 257 7.04 -3.07 8.05
N ILE A 258 6.59 -3.36 6.82
CA ILE A 258 5.74 -4.51 6.52
C ILE A 258 6.62 -5.61 5.91
N ASN A 259 6.37 -6.86 6.30
CA ASN A 259 7.07 -8.03 5.77
C ASN A 259 6.13 -8.76 4.80
N LEU A 260 6.46 -8.75 3.52
CA LEU A 260 5.76 -9.52 2.50
C LEU A 260 6.45 -10.87 2.34
N ILE A 261 5.66 -11.95 2.32
CA ILE A 261 6.13 -13.28 1.92
C ILE A 261 6.21 -13.29 0.40
N GLN A 262 7.39 -13.59 -0.13
CA GLN A 262 7.63 -13.74 -1.56
C GLN A 262 8.11 -15.16 -1.88
N PRO A 263 7.63 -15.77 -2.99
CA PRO A 263 8.24 -16.97 -3.52
C PRO A 263 9.72 -16.72 -3.83
N ASN A 264 10.57 -17.74 -3.67
CA ASN A 264 12.02 -17.61 -3.93
C ASN A 264 12.37 -17.22 -5.38
N ASN A 265 11.44 -17.43 -6.32
CA ASN A 265 11.59 -17.05 -7.73
C ASN A 265 10.84 -15.76 -8.08
N PHE A 266 10.44 -14.94 -7.10
CA PHE A 266 9.81 -13.65 -7.37
C PHE A 266 10.81 -12.69 -8.02
N ASP A 267 10.41 -12.10 -9.15
CA ASP A 267 11.19 -11.09 -9.88
C ASP A 267 10.33 -9.83 -10.09
N PHE A 268 10.76 -8.73 -9.46
CA PHE A 268 10.11 -7.42 -9.60
C PHE A 268 10.11 -6.93 -11.05
N PHE A 269 11.20 -7.14 -11.79
CA PHE A 269 11.29 -6.68 -13.18
C PHE A 269 10.41 -7.50 -14.11
N GLU A 270 10.21 -8.78 -13.84
CA GLU A 270 9.22 -9.59 -14.56
C GLU A 270 7.81 -9.06 -14.35
N THR A 271 7.46 -8.74 -13.08
CA THR A 271 6.18 -8.13 -12.74
C THR A 271 6.00 -6.78 -13.43
N LEU A 272 7.05 -5.96 -13.48
CA LEU A 272 7.05 -4.66 -14.16
C LEU A 272 6.77 -4.82 -15.66
N ARG A 273 7.48 -5.74 -16.32
CA ARG A 273 7.26 -6.03 -17.75
C ARG A 273 5.84 -6.49 -18.03
N LYS A 274 5.34 -7.46 -17.26
CA LYS A 274 3.98 -8.01 -17.44
C LYS A 274 2.89 -6.97 -17.19
N LYS A 275 3.04 -6.13 -16.15
CA LYS A 275 2.01 -5.20 -15.75
C LYS A 275 1.95 -3.92 -16.59
N LEU A 276 3.10 -3.39 -16.98
CA LEU A 276 3.20 -2.13 -17.71
C LEU A 276 3.47 -2.32 -19.21
N ASN A 277 3.56 -3.56 -19.71
CA ASN A 277 4.06 -3.85 -21.04
C ASN A 277 5.42 -3.18 -21.30
N TRP A 278 6.29 -3.17 -20.28
CA TRP A 278 7.55 -2.46 -20.30
C TRP A 278 8.51 -3.04 -21.34
N GLY A 279 8.89 -2.22 -22.30
CA GLY A 279 9.75 -2.65 -23.39
C GLY A 279 9.06 -3.49 -24.46
N PHE A 280 7.73 -3.64 -24.41
CA PHE A 280 6.98 -4.33 -25.45
C PHE A 280 6.90 -3.45 -26.71
N ASP A 281 7.39 -3.95 -27.82
CA ASP A 281 7.23 -3.36 -29.15
C ASP A 281 6.31 -4.25 -29.99
N ILE A 282 5.23 -3.67 -30.50
CA ILE A 282 4.24 -4.38 -31.36
C ILE A 282 4.90 -4.92 -32.65
N ARG A 283 6.07 -4.40 -33.01
CA ARG A 283 6.81 -4.79 -34.21
C ARG A 283 7.73 -6.01 -34.06
N ASN A 284 7.88 -6.50 -32.81
CA ASN A 284 8.69 -7.68 -32.50
C ASN A 284 7.81 -8.87 -32.09
#